data_8490ea62daabdb6be8e5e01a61261939
#
_entry.id   8490ea62daabdb6be8e5e01a61261939
#
_cell.length_a   1.000
_cell.length_b   1.000
_cell.length_c   1.000
_cell.angle_alpha   90.00
_cell.angle_beta   90.00
_cell.angle_gamma   90.00
#
_symmetry.space_group_name_H-M   'P 1'
#
loop_
_entity.id
_entity.type
_entity.pdbx_description
1 polymer ?
#
loop_
_entity_poly.entity_id
_entity_poly.type
_entity_poly.pdbx_seq_one_letter_code
_entity_poly.pdbx_strand_id
1 'polypeptide(L)'
;MKNKVLIYCFALFAFAFSCKDATQTEVVMVSAEEMQELLELEDIQLVDVRTLEEYKTGFIEQAQNIDYTSPTFEEDLVKLDKSKPIMVYCKSGIRSGKCSKKLKEAGFIKIYDLKGGITQWKFSGYEIKAFE
;
A
#
# COMPACT_ATOMS: atom_id res chain seq x y z
N MET A 1 -24.60 44.94 46.24
CA MET A 1 -23.17 45.10 46.42
C MET A 1 -22.56 43.73 46.48
N LYS A 2 -21.52 43.49 45.75
CA LYS A 2 -20.63 42.36 45.95
C LYS A 2 -21.17 41.03 45.48
N ASN A 3 -20.46 40.43 44.59
CA ASN A 3 -20.55 39.06 44.08
C ASN A 3 -21.21 38.86 42.71
N LYS A 4 -21.06 39.80 41.82
CA LYS A 4 -21.42 39.58 40.40
C LYS A 4 -20.23 39.41 39.44
N VAL A 5 -19.03 39.24 39.97
CA VAL A 5 -17.79 39.20 39.13
C VAL A 5 -17.20 37.78 39.03
N LEU A 6 -17.77 36.78 39.74
CA LEU A 6 -17.13 35.46 39.83
C LEU A 6 -17.77 34.39 38.92
N ILE A 7 -18.72 34.75 38.05
CA ILE A 7 -19.44 33.75 37.22
C ILE A 7 -18.98 33.78 35.74
N TYR A 8 -18.11 34.68 35.35
CA TYR A 8 -17.69 34.80 33.94
C TYR A 8 -16.39 34.12 33.55
N CYS A 9 -15.74 33.41 34.48
CA CYS A 9 -14.45 32.76 34.17
C CYS A 9 -14.50 31.26 33.90
N PHE A 10 -15.69 30.64 33.81
CA PHE A 10 -15.80 29.17 33.66
C PHE A 10 -16.39 28.70 32.33
N ALA A 11 -16.55 29.59 31.36
CA ALA A 11 -17.21 29.24 30.09
C ALA A 11 -16.26 29.18 28.87
N LEU A 12 -14.94 29.12 29.05
CA LEU A 12 -14.00 29.24 27.93
C LEU A 12 -12.91 28.15 27.92
N PHE A 13 -13.26 26.89 28.29
CA PHE A 13 -12.28 25.81 28.16
C PHE A 13 -12.91 24.51 27.64
N ALA A 14 -13.68 24.62 26.57
CA ALA A 14 -14.06 23.47 25.77
C ALA A 14 -13.40 23.57 24.37
N PHE A 15 -12.07 23.71 24.34
CA PHE A 15 -11.34 23.38 23.16
C PHE A 15 -11.28 21.86 23.08
N ALA A 16 -12.22 21.32 22.36
CA ALA A 16 -12.18 19.94 21.89
C ALA A 16 -10.83 19.69 21.22
N PHE A 17 -9.97 18.96 21.90
CA PHE A 17 -8.90 18.23 21.27
C PHE A 17 -9.54 17.19 20.35
N SER A 18 -9.89 17.59 19.15
CA SER A 18 -10.10 16.66 18.06
C SER A 18 -8.70 16.19 17.63
N CYS A 19 -8.17 15.23 18.38
CA CYS A 19 -7.13 14.37 17.84
C CYS A 19 -7.77 13.62 16.68
N LYS A 20 -7.57 14.10 15.46
CA LYS A 20 -7.59 13.22 14.30
C LYS A 20 -6.43 12.26 14.53
N ASP A 21 -6.75 11.05 15.00
CA ASP A 21 -5.87 9.92 14.82
C ASP A 21 -5.63 9.83 13.30
N ALA A 22 -4.50 10.36 12.87
CA ALA A 22 -3.98 10.07 11.55
C ALA A 22 -3.68 8.57 11.59
N THR A 23 -4.59 7.77 11.04
CA THR A 23 -4.42 6.33 10.88
C THR A 23 -3.14 6.16 10.07
N GLN A 24 -2.04 5.84 10.75
CA GLN A 24 -0.77 5.65 10.05
C GLN A 24 -0.92 4.41 9.20
N THR A 25 -0.89 4.58 7.89
CA THR A 25 -0.86 3.47 6.95
C THR A 25 0.35 2.59 7.26
N GLU A 26 0.09 1.34 7.59
CA GLU A 26 1.12 0.34 7.83
C GLU A 26 1.40 -0.42 6.54
N VAL A 27 2.67 -0.69 6.27
CA VAL A 27 3.09 -1.61 5.21
C VAL A 27 3.22 -2.99 5.81
N VAL A 28 2.43 -3.94 5.36
CA VAL A 28 2.42 -5.31 5.85
C VAL A 28 3.22 -6.21 4.90
N MET A 29 4.30 -6.79 5.41
CA MET A 29 5.05 -7.82 4.66
C MET A 29 4.28 -9.13 4.71
N VAL A 30 4.02 -9.73 3.55
CA VAL A 30 3.29 -10.99 3.43
C VAL A 30 4.14 -12.08 2.76
N SER A 31 3.97 -13.30 3.18
CA SER A 31 4.54 -14.47 2.51
C SER A 31 3.78 -14.77 1.21
N ALA A 32 4.32 -15.65 0.37
CA ALA A 32 3.62 -16.08 -0.84
C ALA A 32 2.29 -16.80 -0.52
N GLU A 33 2.25 -17.55 0.56
CA GLU A 33 1.04 -18.25 1.03
C GLU A 33 -0.03 -17.26 1.50
N GLU A 34 0.35 -16.32 2.38
CA GLU A 34 -0.56 -15.24 2.83
C GLU A 34 -1.05 -14.39 1.67
N MET A 35 -0.19 -14.08 0.69
CA MET A 35 -0.58 -13.36 -0.51
C MET A 35 -1.65 -14.12 -1.30
N GLN A 36 -1.48 -15.43 -1.51
CA GLN A 36 -2.45 -16.24 -2.22
C GLN A 36 -3.83 -16.21 -1.53
N GLU A 37 -3.86 -16.36 -0.21
CA GLU A 37 -5.09 -16.26 0.57
C GLU A 37 -5.74 -14.89 0.48
N LEU A 38 -4.96 -13.83 0.61
CA LEU A 38 -5.46 -12.45 0.54
C LEU A 38 -6.05 -12.10 -0.83
N LEU A 39 -5.44 -12.57 -1.92
CA LEU A 39 -5.95 -12.35 -3.28
C LEU A 39 -7.29 -13.05 -3.54
N GLU A 40 -7.58 -14.13 -2.80
CA GLU A 40 -8.87 -14.85 -2.89
C GLU A 40 -9.97 -14.17 -2.04
N LEU A 41 -9.58 -13.53 -0.94
CA LEU A 41 -10.52 -12.99 0.05
C LEU A 41 -10.82 -11.50 -0.10
N GLU A 42 -9.92 -10.75 -0.66
CA GLU A 42 -10.00 -9.29 -0.75
C GLU A 42 -9.92 -8.79 -2.20
N ASP A 43 -10.60 -7.68 -2.49
CA ASP A 43 -10.46 -6.95 -3.77
C ASP A 43 -9.18 -6.10 -3.74
N ILE A 44 -8.04 -6.73 -4.03
CA ILE A 44 -6.71 -6.15 -3.96
C ILE A 44 -6.23 -5.73 -5.35
N GLN A 45 -5.68 -4.52 -5.44
CA GLN A 45 -4.94 -4.07 -6.61
C GLN A 45 -3.53 -4.68 -6.58
N LEU A 46 -3.26 -5.68 -7.42
CA LEU A 46 -1.95 -6.32 -7.49
C LEU A 46 -1.07 -5.62 -8.52
N VAL A 47 0.12 -5.18 -8.10
CA VAL A 47 1.05 -4.40 -8.93
C VAL A 47 2.44 -5.05 -8.94
N ASP A 48 2.89 -5.38 -10.13
CA ASP A 48 4.28 -5.77 -10.43
C ASP A 48 5.10 -4.52 -10.75
N VAL A 49 6.04 -4.17 -9.88
CA VAL A 49 6.88 -2.96 -10.06
C VAL A 49 8.22 -3.24 -10.76
N ARG A 50 8.35 -4.43 -11.37
CA ARG A 50 9.50 -4.76 -12.21
C ARG A 50 9.45 -4.01 -13.55
N THR A 51 10.55 -4.04 -14.29
CA THR A 51 10.56 -3.53 -15.65
C THR A 51 9.57 -4.29 -16.55
N LEU A 52 9.16 -3.66 -17.64
CA LEU A 52 8.26 -4.30 -18.61
C LEU A 52 8.88 -5.57 -19.21
N GLU A 53 10.19 -5.58 -19.44
CA GLU A 53 10.92 -6.75 -19.95
C GLU A 53 10.84 -7.92 -18.95
N GLU A 54 11.05 -7.65 -17.65
CA GLU A 54 10.91 -8.66 -16.61
C GLU A 54 9.47 -9.18 -16.53
N TYR A 55 8.47 -8.27 -16.57
CA TYR A 55 7.06 -8.61 -16.57
C TYR A 55 6.67 -9.55 -17.71
N LYS A 56 7.16 -9.28 -18.91
CA LYS A 56 6.93 -10.10 -20.11
C LYS A 56 7.49 -11.52 -19.99
N THR A 57 8.48 -11.76 -19.13
CA THR A 57 8.99 -13.13 -18.89
C THR A 57 8.07 -13.99 -18.06
N GLY A 58 7.03 -13.40 -17.46
CA GLY A 58 6.05 -14.06 -16.62
C GLY A 58 5.73 -13.21 -15.38
N PHE A 59 4.50 -13.25 -14.93
CA PHE A 59 3.96 -12.42 -13.85
C PHE A 59 2.93 -13.20 -13.02
N ILE A 60 2.64 -12.73 -11.82
CA ILE A 60 1.59 -13.29 -10.97
C ILE A 60 0.24 -12.90 -11.56
N GLU A 61 -0.66 -13.85 -11.68
CA GLU A 61 -1.98 -13.65 -12.29
C GLU A 61 -2.69 -12.41 -11.72
N GLN A 62 -3.35 -11.64 -12.57
CA GLN A 62 -4.02 -10.37 -12.28
C GLN A 62 -3.09 -9.17 -11.98
N ALA A 63 -1.77 -9.36 -11.91
CA ALA A 63 -0.87 -8.25 -11.69
C ALA A 63 -0.86 -7.28 -12.89
N GLN A 64 -1.01 -5.99 -12.61
CA GLN A 64 -0.71 -4.94 -13.56
C GLN A 64 0.75 -4.51 -13.41
N ASN A 65 1.40 -4.14 -14.51
CA ASN A 65 2.78 -3.69 -14.47
C ASN A 65 2.86 -2.16 -14.36
N ILE A 66 3.54 -1.69 -13.33
CA ILE A 66 3.92 -0.28 -13.16
C ILE A 66 5.41 -0.25 -12.84
N ASP A 67 6.23 -0.05 -13.85
CA ASP A 67 7.69 -0.08 -13.74
C ASP A 67 8.22 0.99 -12.79
N TYR A 68 8.83 0.56 -11.67
CA TYR A 68 9.41 1.46 -10.67
C TYR A 68 10.50 2.38 -11.25
N THR A 69 11.18 1.96 -12.31
CA THR A 69 12.24 2.74 -12.97
C THR A 69 11.74 3.67 -14.06
N SER A 70 10.44 3.61 -14.39
CA SER A 70 9.83 4.46 -15.42
C SER A 70 9.81 5.93 -14.98
N PRO A 71 10.06 6.88 -15.88
CA PRO A 71 9.86 8.31 -15.61
C PRO A 71 8.40 8.66 -15.27
N THR A 72 7.43 7.84 -15.68
CA THR A 72 5.99 8.03 -15.41
C THR A 72 5.49 7.27 -14.18
N PHE A 73 6.37 6.64 -13.43
CA PHE A 73 6.01 5.77 -12.31
C PHE A 73 5.04 6.43 -11.32
N GLU A 74 5.32 7.66 -10.89
CA GLU A 74 4.48 8.36 -9.93
C GLU A 74 3.13 8.79 -10.52
N GLU A 75 3.11 9.13 -11.81
CA GLU A 75 1.86 9.43 -12.54
C GLU A 75 0.98 8.18 -12.66
N ASP A 76 1.58 7.01 -12.84
CA ASP A 76 0.85 5.75 -12.93
C ASP A 76 0.33 5.29 -11.57
N LEU A 77 1.08 5.51 -10.49
CA LEU A 77 0.63 5.20 -9.13
C LEU A 77 -0.64 5.98 -8.73
N VAL A 78 -0.74 7.26 -9.11
CA VAL A 78 -1.91 8.08 -8.72
C VAL A 78 -3.19 7.71 -9.45
N LYS A 79 -3.13 6.88 -10.48
CA LYS A 79 -4.30 6.32 -11.18
C LYS A 79 -4.95 5.17 -10.41
N LEU A 80 -4.24 4.59 -9.42
CA LEU A 80 -4.75 3.52 -8.59
C LEU A 80 -5.73 4.04 -7.54
N ASP A 81 -6.65 3.20 -7.11
CA ASP A 81 -7.63 3.54 -6.09
C ASP A 81 -7.01 3.48 -4.68
N LYS A 82 -6.81 4.63 -4.06
CA LYS A 82 -6.21 4.73 -2.72
C LYS A 82 -7.09 4.19 -1.60
N SER A 83 -8.40 4.04 -1.85
CA SER A 83 -9.36 3.48 -0.90
C SER A 83 -9.39 1.96 -0.87
N LYS A 84 -8.73 1.30 -1.82
CA LYS A 84 -8.60 -0.15 -1.90
C LYS A 84 -7.24 -0.62 -1.40
N PRO A 85 -7.15 -1.82 -0.84
CA PRO A 85 -5.87 -2.45 -0.57
C PRO A 85 -5.03 -2.57 -1.83
N ILE A 86 -3.74 -2.34 -1.70
CA ILE A 86 -2.76 -2.55 -2.76
C ILE A 86 -1.71 -3.55 -2.32
N MET A 87 -1.33 -4.45 -3.20
CA MET A 87 -0.24 -5.39 -3.01
C MET A 87 0.80 -5.18 -4.08
N VAL A 88 2.05 -5.03 -3.67
CA VAL A 88 3.17 -4.83 -4.58
C VAL A 88 4.17 -5.95 -4.49
N TYR A 89 4.83 -6.25 -5.60
CA TYR A 89 5.99 -7.13 -5.63
C TYR A 89 6.99 -6.71 -6.71
N CYS A 90 8.21 -7.10 -6.52
CA CYS A 90 9.25 -7.04 -7.55
C CYS A 90 9.95 -8.40 -7.69
N LYS A 91 11.20 -8.44 -8.10
CA LYS A 91 11.95 -9.68 -8.23
C LYS A 91 12.28 -10.29 -6.85
N SER A 92 12.83 -9.51 -5.92
CA SER A 92 13.37 -9.96 -4.64
C SER A 92 12.92 -9.16 -3.41
N GLY A 93 12.12 -8.10 -3.58
CA GLY A 93 11.57 -7.29 -2.50
C GLY A 93 12.21 -5.90 -2.33
N ILE A 94 13.32 -5.58 -2.99
CA ILE A 94 14.02 -4.30 -2.82
C ILE A 94 13.25 -3.14 -3.46
N ARG A 95 12.87 -3.26 -4.72
CA ARG A 95 12.10 -2.22 -5.44
C ARG A 95 10.69 -2.07 -4.87
N SER A 96 10.03 -3.17 -4.53
CA SER A 96 8.69 -3.13 -3.93
C SER A 96 8.72 -2.48 -2.54
N GLY A 97 9.75 -2.71 -1.74
CA GLY A 97 9.92 -2.02 -0.45
C GLY A 97 10.06 -0.50 -0.60
N LYS A 98 10.77 -0.02 -1.63
CA LYS A 98 10.85 1.41 -1.95
C LYS A 98 9.51 1.95 -2.48
N CYS A 99 8.82 1.17 -3.32
CA CYS A 99 7.49 1.49 -3.81
C CYS A 99 6.48 1.62 -2.67
N SER A 100 6.50 0.71 -1.69
CA SER A 100 5.61 0.73 -0.53
C SER A 100 5.74 2.02 0.29
N LYS A 101 6.94 2.57 0.42
CA LYS A 101 7.15 3.89 1.05
C LYS A 101 6.46 5.01 0.28
N LYS A 102 6.61 5.03 -1.05
CA LYS A 102 5.94 6.02 -1.91
C LYS A 102 4.42 5.90 -1.86
N LEU A 103 3.88 4.70 -1.83
CA LEU A 103 2.45 4.45 -1.68
C LEU A 103 1.91 4.98 -0.35
N LYS A 104 2.65 4.77 0.74
CA LYS A 104 2.31 5.31 2.05
C LYS A 104 2.27 6.84 2.03
N GLU A 105 3.28 7.49 1.46
CA GLU A 105 3.35 8.94 1.29
C GLU A 105 2.22 9.47 0.40
N ALA A 106 1.81 8.71 -0.61
CA ALA A 106 0.71 9.04 -1.51
C ALA A 106 -0.69 8.87 -0.89
N GLY A 107 -0.79 8.29 0.32
CA GLY A 107 -2.03 8.18 1.08
C GLY A 107 -2.85 6.91 0.83
N PHE A 108 -2.23 5.83 0.38
CA PHE A 108 -2.91 4.52 0.32
C PHE A 108 -3.22 4.01 1.72
N ILE A 109 -4.42 3.45 1.91
CA ILE A 109 -4.92 3.06 3.24
C ILE A 109 -4.35 1.74 3.74
N LYS A 110 -4.02 0.80 2.84
CA LYS A 110 -3.55 -0.55 3.18
C LYS A 110 -2.60 -1.05 2.11
N ILE A 111 -1.39 -1.36 2.51
CA ILE A 111 -0.30 -1.73 1.60
C ILE A 111 0.27 -3.07 2.04
N TYR A 112 0.31 -4.02 1.11
CA TYR A 112 0.99 -5.30 1.26
C TYR A 112 2.23 -5.33 0.37
N ASP A 113 3.30 -5.95 0.84
CA ASP A 113 4.53 -6.17 0.10
C ASP A 113 4.93 -7.65 0.16
N LEU A 114 5.08 -8.28 -0.99
CA LEU A 114 5.43 -9.69 -1.07
C LEU A 114 6.89 -9.93 -0.66
N LYS A 115 7.08 -10.57 0.46
CA LYS A 115 8.42 -10.93 0.96
C LYS A 115 9.15 -11.83 -0.02
N GLY A 116 10.33 -11.39 -0.45
CA GLY A 116 11.15 -12.13 -1.41
C GLY A 116 10.69 -12.05 -2.87
N GLY A 117 9.63 -11.30 -3.16
CA GLY A 117 9.13 -11.02 -4.49
C GLY A 117 8.71 -12.26 -5.29
N ILE A 118 8.65 -12.14 -6.62
CA ILE A 118 8.26 -13.24 -7.51
C ILE A 118 9.22 -14.43 -7.45
N THR A 119 10.47 -14.20 -7.05
CA THR A 119 11.44 -15.30 -6.83
C THR A 119 10.94 -16.24 -5.73
N GLN A 120 10.51 -15.69 -4.60
CA GLN A 120 9.97 -16.49 -3.50
C GLN A 120 8.60 -17.10 -3.85
N TRP A 121 7.75 -16.39 -4.58
CA TRP A 121 6.48 -16.91 -5.10
C TRP A 121 6.69 -18.19 -5.90
N LYS A 122 7.60 -18.18 -6.87
CA LYS A 122 7.94 -19.36 -7.67
C LYS A 122 8.58 -20.48 -6.84
N PHE A 123 9.47 -20.12 -5.91
CA PHE A 123 10.10 -21.10 -5.02
C PHE A 123 9.08 -21.82 -4.13
N SER A 124 8.01 -21.14 -3.73
CA SER A 124 6.90 -21.73 -2.97
C SER A 124 5.95 -22.60 -3.81
N GLY A 125 6.22 -22.73 -5.11
CA GLY A 125 5.47 -23.62 -6.02
C GLY A 125 4.24 -22.99 -6.65
N TYR A 126 4.04 -21.67 -6.50
CA TYR A 126 2.93 -20.95 -7.14
C TYR A 126 3.23 -20.63 -8.60
N GLU A 127 2.20 -20.73 -9.42
CA GLU A 127 2.30 -20.50 -10.85
C GLU A 127 2.42 -19.02 -11.21
N ILE A 128 3.01 -18.77 -12.36
CA ILE A 128 3.05 -17.46 -13.03
C ILE A 128 2.41 -17.57 -14.41
N LYS A 129 1.83 -16.49 -14.88
CA LYS A 129 1.29 -16.39 -16.24
C LYS A 129 2.39 -16.00 -17.22
N ALA A 130 2.38 -16.62 -18.38
CA ALA A 130 3.17 -16.15 -19.51
C ALA A 130 2.50 -14.94 -20.16
N PHE A 131 3.30 -14.05 -20.71
CA PHE A 131 2.81 -12.95 -21.55
C PHE A 131 2.55 -13.53 -22.97
N GLU A 132 1.30 -13.48 -23.39
CA GLU A 132 0.90 -13.90 -24.74
C GLU A 132 1.03 -12.76 -25.75
#